data_5e127af8785d6e7497eb1610df535581
#
_entry.id   5e127af8785d6e7497eb1610df535581
#
_cell.length_a   1.000
_cell.length_b   1.000
_cell.length_c   1.000
_cell.angle_alpha   90.00
_cell.angle_beta   90.00
_cell.angle_gamma   90.00
#
_symmetry.space_group_name_H-M   'P 1'
#
loop_
_entity.id
_entity.type
_entity.pdbx_description
1 polymer ?
#
loop_
_entity_poly.entity_id
_entity_poly.type
_entity_poly.pdbx_seq_one_letter_code
_entity_poly.pdbx_strand_id
1 'polypeptide(L)'
;MTRGRDVFWGIYAAVTPFLVIHVFGSLEKMLGEYASRTDDSLTAFFGQAVLALLLGVALAVLAVRFFSKPIETSRVPLVGLCIGLLYCVLLILVLPLEWFVGVEIPVWVYQFAYYTYRSLRYITVTGFYFVTLIVYWKTHTFLPKEELQKEMEQ
;
A
#
# COMPACT_ATOMS: atom_id res chain seq x y z
N MET A 1 -16.64 -6.11 -20.31
CA MET A 1 -16.55 -5.09 -19.22
C MET A 1 -15.61 -5.44 -18.05
N THR A 2 -15.12 -6.69 -17.91
CA THR A 2 -14.25 -7.14 -16.80
C THR A 2 -12.83 -6.55 -16.85
N ARG A 3 -12.23 -6.40 -18.03
CA ARG A 3 -10.82 -5.99 -18.19
C ARG A 3 -10.51 -4.60 -17.61
N GLY A 4 -11.40 -3.62 -17.78
CA GLY A 4 -11.18 -2.26 -17.26
C GLY A 4 -11.22 -2.21 -15.73
N ARG A 5 -12.08 -3.01 -15.10
CA ARG A 5 -12.18 -3.09 -13.65
C ARG A 5 -10.94 -3.74 -13.03
N ASP A 6 -10.38 -4.77 -13.64
CA ASP A 6 -9.19 -5.44 -13.13
C ASP A 6 -7.96 -4.53 -13.26
N VAL A 7 -7.86 -3.74 -14.34
CA VAL A 7 -6.82 -2.72 -14.51
C VAL A 7 -6.94 -1.65 -13.43
N PHE A 8 -8.16 -1.15 -13.15
CA PHE A 8 -8.39 -0.19 -12.07
C PHE A 8 -7.88 -0.72 -10.72
N TRP A 9 -8.24 -1.95 -10.35
CA TRP A 9 -7.79 -2.55 -9.09
C TRP A 9 -6.28 -2.80 -9.04
N GLY A 10 -5.68 -3.17 -10.18
CA GLY A 10 -4.23 -3.29 -10.29
C GLY A 10 -3.52 -1.95 -10.05
N ILE A 11 -3.98 -0.88 -10.69
CA ILE A 11 -3.44 0.47 -10.50
C ILE A 11 -3.68 0.94 -9.06
N TYR A 12 -4.89 0.77 -8.53
CA TYR A 12 -5.22 1.15 -7.17
C TYR A 12 -4.29 0.47 -6.16
N ALA A 13 -4.08 -0.85 -6.28
CA ALA A 13 -3.17 -1.60 -5.41
C ALA A 13 -1.72 -1.13 -5.56
N ALA A 14 -1.24 -0.84 -6.77
CA ALA A 14 0.13 -0.38 -7.00
C ALA A 14 0.40 1.02 -6.44
N VAL A 15 -0.58 1.92 -6.55
CA VAL A 15 -0.42 3.35 -6.20
C VAL A 15 -0.72 3.63 -4.72
N THR A 16 -1.57 2.84 -4.07
CA THR A 16 -1.97 3.06 -2.67
C THR A 16 -0.79 3.19 -1.71
N PRO A 17 0.25 2.33 -1.70
CA PRO A 17 1.38 2.50 -0.78
C PRO A 17 2.11 3.81 -1.01
N PHE A 18 2.32 4.19 -2.27
CA PHE A 18 2.95 5.45 -2.62
C PHE A 18 2.15 6.65 -2.09
N LEU A 19 0.84 6.69 -2.34
CA LEU A 19 -0.02 7.76 -1.84
C LEU A 19 -0.03 7.82 -0.32
N VAL A 20 -0.16 6.68 0.35
CA VAL A 20 -0.18 6.63 1.82
C VAL A 20 1.13 7.11 2.40
N ILE A 21 2.24 6.64 1.89
CA ILE A 21 3.56 6.99 2.43
C ILE A 21 3.87 8.46 2.18
N HIS A 22 3.68 8.96 0.96
CA HIS A 22 4.07 10.33 0.60
C HIS A 22 3.04 11.38 0.99
N VAL A 23 1.79 11.17 0.62
CA VAL A 23 0.74 12.19 0.84
C VAL A 23 0.37 12.27 2.32
N PHE A 24 0.05 11.13 2.93
CA PHE A 24 -0.30 11.13 4.35
C PHE A 24 0.89 11.49 5.24
N GLY A 25 2.11 11.04 4.90
CA GLY A 25 3.32 11.42 5.62
C GLY A 25 3.59 12.92 5.57
N SER A 26 3.38 13.55 4.42
CA SER A 26 3.52 14.99 4.27
C SER A 26 2.47 15.76 5.06
N LEU A 27 1.21 15.31 5.02
CA LEU A 27 0.12 15.91 5.79
C LEU A 27 0.35 15.78 7.30
N GLU A 28 0.84 14.64 7.76
CA GLU A 28 1.18 14.41 9.16
C GLU A 28 2.31 15.35 9.63
N LYS A 29 3.33 15.53 8.81
CA LYS A 29 4.41 16.48 9.07
C LYS A 29 3.86 17.92 9.17
N MET A 30 3.02 18.32 8.23
CA MET A 30 2.38 19.66 8.26
C MET A 30 1.53 19.87 9.51
N LEU A 31 0.75 18.87 9.95
CA LEU A 31 -0.03 18.94 11.18
C LEU A 31 0.86 19.06 12.42
N GLY A 32 1.97 18.30 12.46
CA GLY A 32 2.94 18.40 13.55
C GLY A 32 3.63 19.77 13.62
N GLU A 33 4.02 20.31 12.47
CA GLU A 33 4.58 21.67 12.38
C GLU A 33 3.57 22.74 12.79
N TYR A 34 2.32 22.61 12.39
CA TYR A 34 1.24 23.51 12.80
C TYR A 34 1.05 23.50 14.32
N ALA A 35 0.94 22.30 14.91
CA ALA A 35 0.78 22.15 16.36
C ALA A 35 1.96 22.77 17.13
N SER A 36 3.18 22.59 16.65
CA SER A 36 4.38 23.15 17.31
C SER A 36 4.47 24.67 17.23
N ARG A 37 3.85 25.29 16.21
CA ARG A 37 3.83 26.76 16.04
C ARG A 37 2.70 27.44 16.78
N THR A 38 1.56 26.76 16.92
CA THR A 38 0.32 27.35 17.47
C THR A 38 0.01 26.88 18.87
N ASP A 39 0.77 25.94 19.40
CA ASP A 39 0.51 25.23 20.67
C ASP A 39 -0.86 24.53 20.72
N ASP A 40 -1.46 24.31 19.51
CA ASP A 40 -2.76 23.66 19.35
C ASP A 40 -2.59 22.16 19.07
N SER A 41 -2.32 21.42 20.14
CA SER A 41 -2.18 19.97 20.10
C SER A 41 -3.49 19.25 19.77
N LEU A 42 -4.64 19.89 20.05
CA LEU A 42 -5.95 19.29 19.86
C LEU A 42 -6.33 19.18 18.38
N THR A 43 -6.10 20.25 17.60
CA THR A 43 -6.29 20.21 16.14
C THR A 43 -5.37 19.20 15.46
N ALA A 44 -4.11 19.11 15.92
CA ALA A 44 -3.19 18.10 15.37
C ALA A 44 -3.64 16.67 15.69
N PHE A 45 -4.14 16.41 16.90
CA PHE A 45 -4.68 15.11 17.30
C PHE A 45 -5.87 14.69 16.44
N PHE A 46 -6.86 15.57 16.26
CA PHE A 46 -8.01 15.29 15.39
C PHE A 46 -7.59 15.10 13.94
N GLY A 47 -6.67 15.91 13.42
CA GLY A 47 -6.12 15.73 12.08
C GLY A 47 -5.47 14.38 11.88
N GLN A 48 -4.66 13.92 12.82
CA GLN A 48 -4.05 12.59 12.78
C GLN A 48 -5.08 11.47 12.86
N ALA A 49 -6.13 11.62 13.68
CA ALA A 49 -7.22 10.64 13.77
C ALA A 49 -7.98 10.52 12.44
N VAL A 50 -8.26 11.63 11.76
CA VAL A 50 -8.90 11.63 10.43
C VAL A 50 -8.00 10.94 9.40
N LEU A 51 -6.70 11.24 9.39
CA LEU A 51 -5.75 10.59 8.48
C LEU A 51 -5.68 9.08 8.73
N ALA A 52 -5.66 8.65 9.99
CA ALA A 52 -5.66 7.22 10.34
C ALA A 52 -6.94 6.52 9.86
N LEU A 53 -8.09 7.18 10.00
CA LEU A 53 -9.38 6.66 9.51
C LEU A 53 -9.39 6.54 7.98
N LEU A 54 -8.93 7.55 7.26
CA LEU A 54 -8.82 7.50 5.80
C LEU A 54 -7.88 6.37 5.32
N LEU A 55 -6.76 6.17 6.01
CA LEU A 55 -5.87 5.04 5.76
C LEU A 55 -6.60 3.71 5.97
N GLY A 56 -7.30 3.57 7.09
CA GLY A 56 -8.09 2.37 7.39
C GLY A 56 -9.12 2.07 6.30
N VAL A 57 -9.84 3.08 5.82
CA VAL A 57 -10.80 2.94 4.71
C VAL A 57 -10.09 2.50 3.42
N ALA A 58 -8.98 3.12 3.05
CA ALA A 58 -8.24 2.75 1.84
C ALA A 58 -7.77 1.28 1.87
N LEU A 59 -7.25 0.83 3.01
CA LEU A 59 -6.82 -0.56 3.19
C LEU A 59 -8.01 -1.53 3.26
N ALA A 60 -9.12 -1.13 3.90
CA ALA A 60 -10.33 -1.94 3.95
C ALA A 60 -10.94 -2.18 2.55
N VAL A 61 -10.95 -1.15 1.70
CA VAL A 61 -11.40 -1.26 0.29
C VAL A 61 -10.55 -2.29 -0.47
N LEU A 62 -9.22 -2.26 -0.28
CA LEU A 62 -8.34 -3.29 -0.83
C LEU A 62 -8.67 -4.69 -0.26
N ALA A 63 -8.80 -4.80 1.06
CA ALA A 63 -9.10 -6.08 1.70
C ALA A 63 -10.41 -6.68 1.17
N VAL A 64 -11.48 -5.90 1.11
CA VAL A 64 -12.77 -6.36 0.56
C VAL A 64 -12.62 -6.86 -0.87
N ARG A 65 -11.88 -6.13 -1.72
CA ARG A 65 -11.67 -6.55 -3.12
C ARG A 65 -10.88 -7.84 -3.23
N PHE A 66 -9.79 -7.96 -2.48
CA PHE A 66 -8.85 -9.08 -2.63
C PHE A 66 -9.24 -10.33 -1.85
N PHE A 67 -10.08 -10.22 -0.84
CA PHE A 67 -10.56 -11.38 -0.08
C PHE A 67 -11.93 -11.90 -0.51
N SER A 68 -12.72 -11.11 -1.26
CA SER A 68 -14.11 -11.47 -1.59
C SER A 68 -14.29 -12.27 -2.87
N LYS A 69 -13.27 -12.43 -3.70
CA LYS A 69 -13.40 -13.09 -5.00
C LYS A 69 -12.33 -14.15 -5.18
N PRO A 70 -12.62 -15.41 -4.85
CA PRO A 70 -11.63 -16.49 -4.93
C PRO A 70 -11.30 -16.96 -6.36
N ILE A 71 -12.11 -16.59 -7.36
CA ILE A 71 -11.91 -16.99 -8.75
C ILE A 71 -11.59 -15.75 -9.59
N GLU A 72 -10.44 -15.73 -10.23
CA GLU A 72 -9.95 -14.62 -11.05
C GLU A 72 -9.60 -15.07 -12.47
N THR A 73 -10.02 -14.27 -13.43
CA THR A 73 -9.67 -14.46 -14.86
C THR A 73 -8.49 -13.62 -15.31
N SER A 74 -8.00 -12.73 -14.46
CA SER A 74 -6.94 -11.79 -14.77
C SER A 74 -5.93 -11.70 -13.63
N ARG A 75 -4.64 -11.74 -13.96
CA ARG A 75 -3.54 -11.56 -13.00
C ARG A 75 -3.17 -10.09 -12.75
N VAL A 76 -3.86 -9.15 -13.39
CA VAL A 76 -3.53 -7.71 -13.29
C VAL A 76 -3.62 -7.20 -11.84
N PRO A 77 -4.65 -7.54 -11.04
CA PRO A 77 -4.70 -7.13 -9.64
C PRO A 77 -3.53 -7.69 -8.80
N LEU A 78 -3.12 -8.94 -9.06
CA LEU A 78 -1.96 -9.55 -8.40
C LEU A 78 -0.67 -8.80 -8.72
N VAL A 79 -0.46 -8.44 -9.98
CA VAL A 79 0.71 -7.64 -10.40
C VAL A 79 0.72 -6.29 -9.66
N GLY A 80 -0.44 -5.63 -9.52
CA GLY A 80 -0.56 -4.40 -8.75
C GLY A 80 -0.17 -4.55 -7.28
N LEU A 81 -0.61 -5.63 -6.62
CA LEU A 81 -0.18 -5.96 -5.25
C LEU A 81 1.33 -6.19 -5.15
N CYS A 82 1.90 -6.93 -6.10
CA CYS A 82 3.35 -7.20 -6.14
C CYS A 82 4.15 -5.89 -6.32
N ILE A 83 3.70 -4.98 -7.18
CA ILE A 83 4.35 -3.68 -7.39
C ILE A 83 4.28 -2.85 -6.10
N GLY A 84 3.12 -2.78 -5.45
CA GLY A 84 2.95 -2.05 -4.21
C GLY A 84 3.83 -2.61 -3.07
N LEU A 85 3.90 -3.94 -2.94
CA LEU A 85 4.78 -4.59 -1.97
C LEU A 85 6.26 -4.36 -2.29
N LEU A 86 6.65 -4.48 -3.58
CA LEU A 86 8.02 -4.22 -4.02
C LEU A 86 8.45 -2.80 -3.66
N TYR A 87 7.58 -1.81 -3.87
CA TYR A 87 7.83 -0.43 -3.47
C TYR A 87 8.12 -0.32 -1.96
N CYS A 88 7.29 -0.95 -1.12
CA CYS A 88 7.52 -0.98 0.33
C CYS A 88 8.86 -1.66 0.70
N VAL A 89 9.18 -2.79 0.07
CA VAL A 89 10.43 -3.53 0.32
C VAL A 89 11.64 -2.73 -0.11
N LEU A 90 11.59 -2.05 -1.26
CA LEU A 90 12.69 -1.20 -1.72
C LEU A 90 12.99 -0.07 -0.73
N LEU A 91 11.96 0.53 -0.13
CA LEU A 91 12.15 1.54 0.91
C LEU A 91 12.83 0.97 2.17
N ILE A 92 12.53 -0.29 2.55
CA ILE A 92 13.22 -0.96 3.67
C ILE A 92 14.70 -1.17 3.33
N LEU A 93 15.00 -1.54 2.09
CA LEU A 93 16.36 -1.89 1.69
C LEU A 93 17.28 -0.68 1.53
N VAL A 94 16.74 0.53 1.36
CA VAL A 94 17.53 1.75 1.20
C VAL A 94 18.53 1.94 2.36
N LEU A 95 18.10 1.84 3.61
CA LEU A 95 18.98 2.04 4.78
C LEU A 95 20.04 0.94 4.94
N PRO A 96 19.68 -0.36 4.88
CA PRO A 96 20.69 -1.43 4.90
C PRO A 96 21.70 -1.36 3.75
N LEU A 97 21.28 -0.98 2.55
CA LEU A 97 22.19 -0.85 1.40
C LEU A 97 23.26 0.21 1.66
N GLU A 98 22.90 1.36 2.24
CA GLU A 98 23.88 2.38 2.61
C GLU A 98 24.80 1.89 3.73
N TRP A 99 24.25 1.31 4.79
CA TRP A 99 25.03 0.95 5.99
C TRP A 99 25.94 -0.28 5.81
N PHE A 100 25.46 -1.29 5.07
CA PHE A 100 26.19 -2.56 4.96
C PHE A 100 26.93 -2.74 3.63
N VAL A 101 26.45 -2.10 2.56
CA VAL A 101 27.05 -2.27 1.23
C VAL A 101 27.86 -1.03 0.82
N GLY A 102 27.70 0.09 1.53
CA GLY A 102 28.41 1.33 1.25
C GLY A 102 27.98 2.02 -0.06
N VAL A 103 26.73 1.76 -0.50
CA VAL A 103 26.18 2.43 -1.67
C VAL A 103 25.87 3.88 -1.34
N GLU A 104 26.46 4.81 -2.05
CA GLU A 104 26.15 6.24 -1.90
C GLU A 104 24.72 6.53 -2.35
N ILE A 105 23.85 6.81 -1.39
CA ILE A 105 22.46 7.15 -1.64
C ILE A 105 22.28 8.67 -1.52
N PRO A 106 21.59 9.33 -2.46
CA PRO A 106 21.31 10.75 -2.36
C PRO A 106 20.65 11.12 -1.02
N VAL A 107 21.14 12.19 -0.38
CA VAL A 107 20.70 12.61 0.97
C VAL A 107 19.18 12.72 1.09
N TRP A 108 18.50 13.20 0.05
CA TRP A 108 17.04 13.34 0.06
C TRP A 108 16.33 11.97 0.09
N VAL A 109 16.88 10.94 -0.58
CA VAL A 109 16.35 9.56 -0.55
C VAL A 109 16.55 8.95 0.83
N TYR A 110 17.75 9.13 1.40
CA TYR A 110 18.08 8.66 2.73
C TYR A 110 17.15 9.29 3.79
N GLN A 111 17.03 10.60 3.79
CA GLN A 111 16.15 11.30 4.73
C GLN A 111 14.70 10.83 4.59
N PHE A 112 14.23 10.71 3.35
CA PHE A 112 12.88 10.21 3.08
C PHE A 112 12.66 8.79 3.64
N ALA A 113 13.58 7.85 3.34
CA ALA A 113 13.51 6.49 3.83
C ALA A 113 13.57 6.43 5.37
N TYR A 114 14.44 7.22 5.98
CA TYR A 114 14.59 7.30 7.45
C TYR A 114 13.32 7.78 8.14
N TYR A 115 12.69 8.84 7.64
CA TYR A 115 11.43 9.34 8.19
C TYR A 115 10.28 8.36 7.97
N THR A 116 10.23 7.74 6.80
CA THR A 116 9.22 6.74 6.45
C THR A 116 9.34 5.51 7.33
N TYR A 117 10.55 5.02 7.58
CA TYR A 117 10.81 3.83 8.39
C TYR A 117 10.35 4.00 9.85
N ARG A 118 10.41 5.20 10.40
CA ARG A 118 9.93 5.52 11.77
C ARG A 118 8.41 5.60 11.88
N SER A 119 7.70 5.65 10.77
CA SER A 119 6.24 5.77 10.77
C SER A 119 5.57 4.42 10.99
N LEU A 120 4.73 4.32 12.03
CA LEU A 120 3.87 3.15 12.26
C LEU A 120 2.99 2.84 11.03
N ARG A 121 2.61 3.84 10.25
CA ARG A 121 1.81 3.67 9.04
C ARG A 121 2.53 2.88 7.98
N TYR A 122 3.81 3.13 7.81
CA TYR A 122 4.63 2.38 6.87
C TYR A 122 4.67 0.89 7.23
N ILE A 123 4.89 0.56 8.50
CA ILE A 123 4.87 -0.82 8.99
C ILE A 123 3.50 -1.45 8.76
N THR A 124 2.42 -0.71 9.06
CA THR A 124 1.04 -1.17 8.87
C THR A 124 0.73 -1.45 7.40
N VAL A 125 1.11 -0.55 6.50
CA VAL A 125 0.88 -0.72 5.05
C VAL A 125 1.68 -1.88 4.50
N THR A 126 2.96 -1.98 4.86
CA THR A 126 3.85 -3.08 4.42
C THR A 126 3.33 -4.43 4.92
N GLY A 127 2.97 -4.52 6.20
CA GLY A 127 2.39 -5.73 6.79
C GLY A 127 1.08 -6.12 6.12
N PHE A 128 0.20 -5.15 5.86
CA PHE A 128 -1.06 -5.39 5.16
C PHE A 128 -0.82 -5.96 3.75
N TYR A 129 0.08 -5.37 2.97
CA TYR A 129 0.38 -5.86 1.62
C TYR A 129 0.98 -7.26 1.64
N PHE A 130 1.87 -7.53 2.57
CA PHE A 130 2.48 -8.84 2.73
C PHE A 130 1.44 -9.93 3.06
N VAL A 131 0.59 -9.67 4.05
CA VAL A 131 -0.49 -10.59 4.44
C VAL A 131 -1.50 -10.76 3.30
N THR A 132 -1.91 -9.67 2.66
CA THR A 132 -2.85 -9.70 1.53
C THR A 132 -2.31 -10.54 0.39
N LEU A 133 -1.03 -10.40 0.04
CA LEU A 133 -0.40 -11.20 -1.02
C LEU A 133 -0.37 -12.69 -0.69
N ILE A 134 -0.01 -13.05 0.54
CA ILE A 134 0.01 -14.45 0.99
C ILE A 134 -1.39 -15.06 0.94
N VAL A 135 -2.38 -14.35 1.49
CA VAL A 135 -3.77 -14.84 1.50
C VAL A 135 -4.30 -14.96 0.08
N TYR A 136 -4.09 -13.93 -0.74
CA TYR A 136 -4.51 -13.93 -2.12
C TYR A 136 -3.91 -15.10 -2.90
N TRP A 137 -2.61 -15.35 -2.76
CA TRP A 137 -1.93 -16.48 -3.39
C TRP A 137 -2.52 -17.84 -2.98
N LYS A 138 -2.86 -17.98 -1.69
CA LYS A 138 -3.40 -19.25 -1.17
C LYS A 138 -4.87 -19.49 -1.51
N THR A 139 -5.67 -18.41 -1.64
CA THR A 139 -7.14 -18.54 -1.76
C THR A 139 -7.65 -18.35 -3.18
N HIS A 140 -6.86 -17.70 -4.05
CA HIS A 140 -7.33 -17.40 -5.41
C HIS A 140 -6.93 -18.49 -6.41
N THR A 141 -7.92 -18.94 -7.17
CA THR A 141 -7.73 -19.82 -8.32
C THR A 141 -7.83 -18.98 -9.60
N PHE A 142 -6.82 -19.10 -10.45
CA PHE A 142 -6.79 -18.43 -11.75
C PHE A 142 -7.27 -19.38 -12.82
N LEU A 143 -8.49 -19.19 -13.31
CA LEU A 143 -9.05 -19.97 -14.39
C LEU A 143 -8.98 -19.21 -15.72
N PRO A 144 -8.65 -19.87 -16.84
CA PRO A 144 -8.83 -19.34 -18.19
C PRO A 144 -10.32 -19.01 -18.42
N LYS A 145 -10.58 -17.97 -19.23
CA LYS A 145 -11.97 -17.56 -19.52
C LYS A 145 -12.82 -18.68 -20.12
N GLU A 146 -12.20 -19.54 -20.91
CA GLU A 146 -12.87 -20.66 -21.58
C GLU A 146 -13.35 -21.73 -20.61
N GLU A 147 -12.60 -21.97 -19.53
CA GLU A 147 -13.02 -22.92 -18.48
C GLU A 147 -14.12 -22.33 -17.59
N LEU A 148 -14.06 -21.03 -17.31
CA LEU A 148 -15.10 -20.35 -16.53
C LEU A 148 -16.46 -20.36 -17.24
N GLN A 149 -16.47 -20.25 -18.58
CA GLN A 149 -17.70 -20.37 -19.37
C GLN A 149 -18.28 -21.78 -19.30
N LYS A 150 -17.44 -22.81 -19.34
CA LYS A 150 -17.89 -24.21 -19.22
C LYS A 150 -18.47 -24.53 -17.84
N GLU A 151 -17.91 -23.96 -16.77
CA GLU A 151 -18.46 -24.14 -15.41
C GLU A 151 -19.78 -23.40 -15.20
N MET A 152 -20.04 -22.30 -15.91
CA MET A 152 -21.31 -21.57 -15.83
C MET A 152 -22.44 -22.16 -16.70
N GLU A 153 -22.12 -23.03 -17.65
CA GLU A 153 -23.06 -23.73 -18.54
C GLU A 153 -23.48 -25.11 -18.01
N GLN A 154 -22.89 -25.57 -16.92
CA GLN A 154 -23.24 -26.78 -16.18
C GLN A 154 -24.14 -26.45 -14.97
#